data_ab269a935bef0c52d8c4a141c5078e36
#
_entry.id   ab269a935bef0c52d8c4a141c5078e36
#
_cell.length_a   1.000
_cell.length_b   1.000
_cell.length_c   1.000
_cell.angle_alpha   90.00
_cell.angle_beta   90.00
_cell.angle_gamma   90.00
#
_symmetry.space_group_name_H-M   'P 1'
#
loop_
_entity.id
_entity.type
_entity.pdbx_description
1 polymer ?
#
loop_
_entity_poly.entity_id
_entity_poly.type
_entity_poly.pdbx_seq_one_letter_code
_entity_poly.pdbx_strand_id
1 'polypeptide(L)'
;MGKKTVYLDNCSYNRPFDDQRQLRISLETQAKLYIQSLVRNEKLDLIYSYVCFYENYINPFENKKLAISEFFKNAKYCVIESHNVIQKASEIIKNGLQPLDALHLSCAISAKVDYFITVDDDILKYSTDELQIFDPVMFIKHWESMGGKDD
;
A
#
# COMPACT_ATOMS: atom_id res chain seq x y z
N MET A 1 -16.58 10.20 13.31
CA MET A 1 -15.62 10.24 12.21
C MET A 1 -15.13 8.86 11.87
N GLY A 2 -15.05 8.54 10.59
CA GLY A 2 -14.60 7.24 10.13
C GLY A 2 -13.11 7.01 10.38
N LYS A 3 -12.72 5.75 10.40
CA LYS A 3 -11.31 5.39 10.45
C LYS A 3 -10.62 5.83 9.18
N LYS A 4 -9.33 6.09 9.29
CA LYS A 4 -8.51 6.37 8.13
C LYS A 4 -8.28 5.09 7.33
N THR A 5 -8.14 5.26 6.02
CA THR A 5 -7.92 4.14 5.10
C THR A 5 -6.49 4.13 4.58
N VAL A 6 -5.95 2.95 4.37
CA VAL A 6 -4.58 2.75 3.91
C VAL A 6 -4.56 1.76 2.74
N TYR A 7 -3.69 2.04 1.77
CA TYR A 7 -3.43 1.18 0.63
C TYR A 7 -1.93 0.86 0.62
N LEU A 8 -1.58 -0.42 0.52
CA LEU A 8 -0.20 -0.85 0.39
C LEU A 8 0.01 -1.44 -1.00
N ASP A 9 1.09 -1.05 -1.67
CA ASP A 9 1.43 -1.62 -2.97
C ASP A 9 2.17 -2.96 -2.82
N ASN A 10 2.46 -3.58 -3.96
CA ASN A 10 3.10 -4.90 -3.95
C ASN A 10 4.47 -4.89 -3.28
N CYS A 11 5.26 -3.85 -3.48
CA CYS A 11 6.58 -3.73 -2.85
C CYS A 11 6.47 -3.76 -1.33
N SER A 12 5.48 -3.07 -0.77
CA SER A 12 5.24 -3.06 0.67
C SER A 12 4.85 -4.44 1.19
N TYR A 13 3.98 -5.14 0.47
CA TYR A 13 3.57 -6.49 0.88
C TYR A 13 4.73 -7.47 0.87
N ASN A 14 5.67 -7.31 -0.05
CA ASN A 14 6.80 -8.22 -0.18
C ASN A 14 8.01 -7.85 0.67
N ARG A 15 8.07 -6.65 1.23
CA ARG A 15 9.25 -6.17 1.98
C ARG A 15 9.68 -7.11 3.11
N PRO A 16 8.78 -7.72 3.90
CA PRO A 16 9.21 -8.66 4.94
C PRO A 16 9.93 -9.91 4.42
N PHE A 17 9.85 -10.20 3.14
CA PHE A 17 10.51 -11.36 2.52
C PHE A 17 11.83 -11.00 1.84
N ASP A 18 12.20 -9.70 1.83
CA ASP A 18 13.45 -9.23 1.24
C ASP A 18 14.62 -9.43 2.21
N ASP A 19 15.83 -9.09 1.76
CA ASP A 19 17.04 -9.29 2.53
C ASP A 19 17.11 -8.37 3.76
N GLN A 20 16.80 -8.92 4.93
CA GLN A 20 16.72 -8.18 6.18
C GLN A 20 18.07 -7.73 6.73
N ARG A 21 19.18 -8.13 6.10
CA ARG A 21 20.52 -7.68 6.50
C ARG A 21 20.74 -6.20 6.16
N GLN A 22 20.00 -5.66 5.21
CA GLN A 22 20.05 -4.24 4.88
C GLN A 22 19.21 -3.45 5.88
N LEU A 23 19.79 -2.42 6.48
CA LEU A 23 19.13 -1.65 7.54
C LEU A 23 17.82 -1.04 7.05
N ARG A 24 17.81 -0.43 5.86
CA ARG A 24 16.59 0.18 5.30
C ARG A 24 15.47 -0.86 5.21
N ILE A 25 15.78 -2.04 4.67
CA ILE A 25 14.79 -3.10 4.47
C ILE A 25 14.25 -3.57 5.82
N SER A 26 15.13 -3.76 6.80
CA SER A 26 14.73 -4.19 8.14
C SER A 26 13.80 -3.16 8.81
N LEU A 27 14.13 -1.88 8.71
CA LEU A 27 13.29 -0.81 9.28
C LEU A 27 11.93 -0.72 8.59
N GLU A 28 11.91 -0.79 7.27
CA GLU A 28 10.66 -0.77 6.51
C GLU A 28 9.79 -1.99 6.80
N THR A 29 10.43 -3.15 6.99
CA THR A 29 9.72 -4.37 7.37
C THR A 29 9.04 -4.23 8.73
N GLN A 30 9.78 -3.76 9.73
CA GLN A 30 9.23 -3.57 11.07
C GLN A 30 8.07 -2.58 11.05
N ALA A 31 8.23 -1.47 10.33
CA ALA A 31 7.19 -0.45 10.20
C ALA A 31 5.95 -1.01 9.49
N LYS A 32 6.15 -1.78 8.41
CA LYS A 32 5.06 -2.37 7.65
C LYS A 32 4.28 -3.37 8.50
N LEU A 33 4.97 -4.19 9.28
CA LEU A 33 4.32 -5.15 10.16
C LEU A 33 3.52 -4.44 11.25
N TYR A 34 4.00 -3.31 11.75
CA TYR A 34 3.24 -2.49 12.68
C TYR A 34 1.96 -1.94 12.03
N ILE A 35 2.06 -1.46 10.79
CA ILE A 35 0.89 -0.98 10.04
C ILE A 35 -0.13 -2.10 9.88
N GLN A 36 0.33 -3.32 9.58
CA GLN A 36 -0.56 -4.47 9.49
C GLN A 36 -1.26 -4.76 10.81
N SER A 37 -0.56 -4.56 11.94
CA SER A 37 -1.19 -4.74 13.25
C SER A 37 -2.28 -3.69 13.50
N LEU A 38 -2.08 -2.46 13.03
CA LEU A 38 -3.12 -1.43 13.13
C LEU A 38 -4.37 -1.82 12.34
N VAL A 39 -4.19 -2.45 11.17
CA VAL A 39 -5.32 -2.94 10.38
C VAL A 39 -6.03 -4.08 11.13
N ARG A 40 -5.28 -5.06 11.63
CA ARG A 40 -5.87 -6.20 12.36
C ARG A 40 -6.59 -5.76 13.63
N ASN A 41 -6.10 -4.72 14.29
CA ASN A 41 -6.70 -4.18 15.51
C ASN A 41 -7.77 -3.12 15.22
N GLU A 42 -8.18 -3.01 13.97
CA GLU A 42 -9.27 -2.13 13.53
C GLU A 42 -9.01 -0.65 13.80
N LYS A 43 -7.75 -0.24 13.83
CA LYS A 43 -7.36 1.19 13.94
C LYS A 43 -7.28 1.86 12.57
N LEU A 44 -7.01 1.07 11.52
CA LEU A 44 -6.97 1.49 10.14
C LEU A 44 -7.81 0.53 9.30
N ASP A 45 -8.46 1.05 8.26
CA ASP A 45 -9.15 0.22 7.27
C ASP A 45 -8.23 -0.01 6.07
N LEU A 46 -8.04 -1.27 5.70
CA LEU A 46 -7.23 -1.63 4.53
C LEU A 46 -8.09 -1.61 3.27
N ILE A 47 -7.58 -0.96 2.25
CA ILE A 47 -8.12 -1.02 0.89
C ILE A 47 -7.05 -1.69 0.02
N TYR A 48 -7.42 -2.70 -0.76
CA TYR A 48 -6.52 -3.28 -1.75
C TYR A 48 -7.22 -3.26 -3.11
N SER A 49 -6.60 -3.82 -4.13
CA SER A 49 -7.16 -3.73 -5.47
C SER A 49 -6.94 -5.03 -6.24
N TYR A 50 -7.64 -5.13 -7.37
CA TYR A 50 -7.42 -6.22 -8.30
C TYR A 50 -5.95 -6.29 -8.77
N VAL A 51 -5.24 -5.17 -8.76
CA VAL A 51 -3.81 -5.13 -9.11
C VAL A 51 -2.98 -5.86 -8.05
N CYS A 52 -3.26 -5.59 -6.77
CA CYS A 52 -2.61 -6.30 -5.66
C CYS A 52 -2.89 -7.80 -5.75
N PHE A 53 -4.13 -8.15 -6.01
CA PHE A 53 -4.54 -9.55 -6.13
C PHE A 53 -3.80 -10.23 -7.29
N TYR A 54 -3.74 -9.58 -8.44
CA TYR A 54 -3.06 -10.11 -9.62
C TYR A 54 -1.57 -10.33 -9.36
N GLU A 55 -0.89 -9.33 -8.81
CA GLU A 55 0.54 -9.45 -8.53
C GLU A 55 0.84 -10.55 -7.54
N ASN A 56 -0.02 -10.72 -6.53
CA ASN A 56 0.13 -11.81 -5.58
C ASN A 56 -0.20 -13.15 -6.21
N TYR A 57 -1.21 -13.20 -7.09
CA TYR A 57 -1.60 -14.43 -7.77
C TYR A 57 -0.44 -15.02 -8.58
N ILE A 58 0.34 -14.18 -9.26
CA ILE A 58 1.49 -14.62 -10.06
C ILE A 58 2.78 -14.74 -9.25
N ASN A 59 2.73 -14.52 -7.93
CA ASN A 59 3.88 -14.68 -7.05
C ASN A 59 4.33 -16.16 -7.07
N PRO A 60 5.60 -16.45 -7.46
CA PRO A 60 6.05 -17.83 -7.58
C PRO A 60 6.34 -18.52 -6.25
N PHE A 61 6.33 -17.78 -5.15
CA PHE A 61 6.68 -18.32 -3.84
C PHE A 61 5.40 -18.54 -3.03
N GLU A 62 4.98 -19.81 -2.89
CA GLU A 62 3.70 -20.16 -2.26
C GLU A 62 3.55 -19.62 -0.84
N ASN A 63 4.61 -19.69 -0.04
CA ASN A 63 4.54 -19.20 1.35
C ASN A 63 4.25 -17.70 1.41
N LYS A 64 4.90 -16.93 0.56
CA LYS A 64 4.66 -15.48 0.47
C LYS A 64 3.25 -15.19 -0.01
N LYS A 65 2.84 -15.89 -1.06
CA LYS A 65 1.51 -15.75 -1.67
C LYS A 65 0.41 -16.01 -0.65
N LEU A 66 0.54 -17.07 0.13
CA LEU A 66 -0.45 -17.41 1.15
C LEU A 66 -0.50 -16.38 2.26
N ALA A 67 0.65 -15.91 2.74
CA ALA A 67 0.70 -14.91 3.79
C ALA A 67 0.03 -13.59 3.36
N ILE A 68 0.30 -13.15 2.15
CA ILE A 68 -0.29 -11.93 1.61
C ILE A 68 -1.80 -12.12 1.39
N SER A 69 -2.22 -13.26 0.85
CA SER A 69 -3.65 -13.57 0.65
C SER A 69 -4.41 -13.57 1.97
N GLU A 70 -3.81 -14.11 3.02
CA GLU A 70 -4.43 -14.11 4.35
C GLU A 70 -4.63 -12.68 4.87
N PHE A 71 -3.65 -11.80 4.62
CA PHE A 71 -3.77 -10.43 5.07
C PHE A 71 -4.88 -9.70 4.32
N PHE A 72 -5.10 -9.98 3.02
CA PHE A 72 -6.19 -9.37 2.26
C PHE A 72 -7.56 -9.62 2.87
N LYS A 73 -7.72 -10.70 3.65
CA LYS A 73 -8.99 -10.99 4.32
C LYS A 73 -9.36 -9.95 5.37
N ASN A 74 -8.41 -9.14 5.82
CA ASN A 74 -8.66 -8.04 6.75
C ASN A 74 -9.13 -6.77 6.04
N ALA A 75 -9.14 -6.75 4.70
CA ALA A 75 -9.48 -5.56 3.95
C ALA A 75 -10.96 -5.23 4.04
N LYS A 76 -11.26 -3.94 4.08
CA LYS A 76 -12.62 -3.46 4.06
C LYS A 76 -13.19 -3.43 2.64
N TYR A 77 -12.34 -3.20 1.64
CA TYR A 77 -12.78 -3.03 0.27
C TYR A 77 -11.68 -3.42 -0.71
N CYS A 78 -12.09 -3.95 -1.86
CA CYS A 78 -11.19 -4.26 -2.98
C CYS A 78 -11.61 -3.43 -4.19
N VAL A 79 -10.72 -2.59 -4.68
CA VAL A 79 -10.98 -1.79 -5.88
C VAL A 79 -10.94 -2.72 -7.09
N ILE A 80 -12.01 -2.73 -7.88
CA ILE A 80 -12.07 -3.52 -9.10
C ILE A 80 -11.71 -2.66 -10.30
N GLU A 81 -11.35 -3.31 -11.42
CA GLU A 81 -11.05 -2.61 -12.66
C GLU A 81 -12.27 -1.81 -13.12
N SER A 82 -12.02 -0.60 -13.60
CA SER A 82 -13.06 0.26 -14.16
C SER A 82 -12.45 1.17 -15.21
N HIS A 83 -13.30 1.75 -16.04
CA HIS A 83 -12.88 2.74 -17.04
C HIS A 83 -12.15 3.92 -16.38
N ASN A 84 -12.70 4.41 -15.27
CA ASN A 84 -12.10 5.55 -14.56
C ASN A 84 -10.71 5.22 -14.01
N VAL A 85 -10.52 4.01 -13.47
CA VAL A 85 -9.21 3.56 -12.97
C VAL A 85 -8.20 3.51 -14.11
N ILE A 86 -8.57 2.92 -15.24
CA ILE A 86 -7.69 2.80 -16.40
C ILE A 86 -7.33 4.19 -16.98
N GLN A 87 -8.31 5.05 -17.09
CA GLN A 87 -8.10 6.41 -17.63
C GLN A 87 -7.15 7.21 -16.74
N LYS A 88 -7.37 7.17 -15.44
CA LYS A 88 -6.49 7.85 -14.48
C LYS A 88 -5.07 7.28 -14.50
N ALA A 89 -4.95 5.96 -14.60
CA ALA A 89 -3.64 5.33 -14.74
C ALA A 89 -2.91 5.80 -15.99
N SER A 90 -3.62 5.94 -17.11
CA SER A 90 -3.03 6.44 -18.35
C SER A 90 -2.46 7.85 -18.19
N GLU A 91 -3.15 8.72 -17.45
CA GLU A 91 -2.67 10.06 -17.14
C GLU A 91 -1.39 10.00 -16.29
N ILE A 92 -1.37 9.13 -15.29
CA ILE A 92 -0.21 8.99 -14.39
C ILE A 92 1.00 8.45 -15.16
N ILE A 93 0.79 7.50 -16.07
CA ILE A 93 1.86 6.96 -16.92
C ILE A 93 2.53 8.06 -17.73
N LYS A 94 1.76 9.03 -18.21
CA LYS A 94 2.32 10.16 -18.96
C LYS A 94 3.26 11.02 -18.12
N ASN A 95 3.14 10.96 -16.80
CA ASN A 95 4.03 11.66 -15.88
C ASN A 95 5.27 10.85 -15.50
N GLY A 96 5.48 9.68 -16.15
CA GLY A 96 6.74 8.95 -16.07
C GLY A 96 6.75 7.71 -15.19
N LEU A 97 5.64 7.34 -14.57
CA LEU A 97 5.60 6.13 -13.75
C LEU A 97 5.37 4.88 -14.58
N GLN A 98 5.85 3.75 -14.08
CA GLN A 98 5.62 2.44 -14.69
C GLN A 98 4.14 2.08 -14.63
N PRO A 99 3.63 1.28 -15.60
CA PRO A 99 2.20 0.98 -15.68
C PRO A 99 1.58 0.38 -14.42
N LEU A 100 2.21 -0.60 -13.79
CA LEU A 100 1.66 -1.21 -12.58
C LEU A 100 1.64 -0.23 -11.41
N ASP A 101 2.69 0.59 -11.28
CA ASP A 101 2.75 1.63 -10.24
C ASP A 101 1.62 2.64 -10.45
N ALA A 102 1.41 3.04 -11.69
CA ALA A 102 0.32 3.97 -12.04
C ALA A 102 -1.05 3.36 -11.74
N LEU A 103 -1.23 2.07 -11.99
CA LEU A 103 -2.48 1.38 -11.66
C LEU A 103 -2.74 1.35 -10.16
N HIS A 104 -1.71 1.07 -9.35
CA HIS A 104 -1.84 1.12 -7.90
C HIS A 104 -2.28 2.51 -7.41
N LEU A 105 -1.62 3.55 -7.90
CA LEU A 105 -1.98 4.92 -7.52
C LEU A 105 -3.39 5.28 -7.97
N SER A 106 -3.76 4.89 -9.19
CA SER A 106 -5.10 5.13 -9.72
C SER A 106 -6.17 4.47 -8.88
N CYS A 107 -5.95 3.21 -8.49
CA CYS A 107 -6.88 2.49 -7.62
C CYS A 107 -7.05 3.19 -6.28
N ALA A 108 -5.93 3.62 -5.68
CA ALA A 108 -5.96 4.31 -4.39
C ALA A 108 -6.71 5.64 -4.49
N ILE A 109 -6.45 6.41 -5.53
CA ILE A 109 -7.12 7.69 -5.76
C ILE A 109 -8.62 7.46 -5.99
N SER A 110 -8.98 6.46 -6.79
CA SER A 110 -10.37 6.13 -7.08
C SER A 110 -11.15 5.79 -5.82
N ALA A 111 -10.53 5.07 -4.90
CA ALA A 111 -11.13 4.69 -3.63
C ALA A 111 -11.04 5.78 -2.57
N LYS A 112 -10.38 6.90 -2.89
CA LYS A 112 -10.18 8.03 -1.97
C LYS A 112 -9.54 7.61 -0.67
N VAL A 113 -8.51 6.75 -0.75
CA VAL A 113 -7.78 6.32 0.45
C VAL A 113 -7.05 7.52 1.05
N ASP A 114 -6.91 7.50 2.37
CA ASP A 114 -6.19 8.57 3.07
C ASP A 114 -4.68 8.45 2.87
N TYR A 115 -4.14 7.22 2.88
CA TYR A 115 -2.70 7.01 2.84
C TYR A 115 -2.31 5.90 1.88
N PHE A 116 -1.30 6.17 1.07
CA PHE A 116 -0.68 5.19 0.18
C PHE A 116 0.71 4.87 0.72
N ILE A 117 0.97 3.60 1.01
CA ILE A 117 2.24 3.16 1.59
C ILE A 117 3.05 2.39 0.55
N THR A 118 4.28 2.83 0.32
CA THR A 118 5.17 2.20 -0.65
C THR A 118 6.61 2.24 -0.16
N VAL A 119 7.44 1.33 -0.67
CA VAL A 119 8.90 1.37 -0.49
C VAL A 119 9.61 1.70 -1.80
N ASP A 120 8.86 1.97 -2.85
CA ASP A 120 9.41 2.30 -4.18
C ASP A 120 9.72 3.79 -4.25
N ASP A 121 11.00 4.11 -4.52
CA ASP A 121 11.46 5.49 -4.53
C ASP A 121 10.83 6.32 -5.66
N ASP A 122 10.51 5.70 -6.79
CA ASP A 122 9.88 6.42 -7.91
C ASP A 122 8.47 6.87 -7.54
N ILE A 123 7.72 6.02 -6.84
CA ILE A 123 6.38 6.37 -6.36
C ILE A 123 6.48 7.43 -5.27
N LEU A 124 7.45 7.30 -4.35
CA LEU A 124 7.64 8.26 -3.26
C LEU A 124 7.94 9.67 -3.78
N LYS A 125 8.55 9.78 -4.94
CA LYS A 125 8.86 11.06 -5.58
C LYS A 125 7.70 11.63 -6.40
N TYR A 126 6.66 10.84 -6.62
CA TYR A 126 5.52 11.30 -7.42
C TYR A 126 4.74 12.37 -6.67
N SER A 127 4.54 13.50 -7.32
CA SER A 127 3.86 14.65 -6.71
C SER A 127 2.37 14.63 -7.08
N THR A 128 1.51 14.62 -6.08
CA THR A 128 0.07 14.69 -6.26
C THR A 128 -0.58 15.28 -5.01
N ASP A 129 -1.67 16.01 -5.19
CA ASP A 129 -2.49 16.49 -4.08
C ASP A 129 -3.71 15.61 -3.81
N GLU A 130 -3.88 14.54 -4.60
CA GLU A 130 -5.03 13.64 -4.49
C GLU A 130 -4.80 12.53 -3.46
N LEU A 131 -3.59 12.40 -2.92
CA LEU A 131 -3.21 11.24 -2.14
C LEU A 131 -1.97 11.56 -1.31
N GLN A 132 -1.96 11.13 -0.06
CA GLN A 132 -0.75 11.22 0.77
C GLN A 132 0.06 9.94 0.61
N ILE A 133 1.30 10.07 0.15
CA ILE A 133 2.18 8.93 -0.14
C ILE A 133 3.32 8.92 0.88
N PHE A 134 3.49 7.77 1.57
CA PHE A 134 4.51 7.60 2.60
C PHE A 134 5.25 6.29 2.40
N ASP A 135 6.53 6.26 2.81
CA ASP A 135 7.14 4.97 3.12
C ASP A 135 6.63 4.50 4.51
N PRO A 136 6.80 3.24 4.86
CA PRO A 136 6.22 2.73 6.12
C PRO A 136 6.73 3.46 7.36
N VAL A 137 8.02 3.81 7.41
CA VAL A 137 8.62 4.49 8.57
C VAL A 137 8.06 5.91 8.71
N MET A 138 7.99 6.64 7.60
CA MET A 138 7.43 7.99 7.58
C MET A 138 5.95 7.98 7.94
N PHE A 139 5.22 6.95 7.54
CA PHE A 139 3.82 6.84 7.91
C PHE A 139 3.64 6.72 9.41
N ILE A 140 4.45 5.91 10.08
CA ILE A 140 4.35 5.75 11.53
C ILE A 140 4.59 7.09 12.23
N LYS A 141 5.59 7.84 11.77
CA LYS A 141 5.87 9.17 12.31
C LYS A 141 4.65 10.09 12.16
N HIS A 142 4.03 10.07 10.99
CA HIS A 142 2.81 10.85 10.74
C HIS A 142 1.66 10.40 11.63
N TRP A 143 1.46 9.08 11.74
CA TRP A 143 0.40 8.50 12.55
C TRP A 143 0.53 8.92 14.02
N GLU A 144 1.73 8.83 14.57
CA GLU A 144 1.97 9.23 15.95
C GLU A 144 1.78 10.73 16.16
N SER A 145 2.17 11.55 15.17
CA SER A 145 2.02 13.01 15.26
C SER A 145 0.55 13.44 15.33
N MET A 146 -0.36 12.62 14.81
CA MET A 146 -1.79 12.87 14.87
C MET A 146 -2.43 12.33 16.16
N GLY A 147 -1.63 11.83 17.10
CA GLY A 147 -2.12 11.21 18.31
C GLY A 147 -2.62 9.78 18.10
N GLY A 148 -2.31 9.17 16.97
CA GLY A 148 -2.66 7.79 16.68
C GLY A 148 -1.87 6.83 17.53
N LYS A 149 -2.54 5.82 18.10
CA LYS A 149 -1.92 4.77 18.92
C LYS A 149 -2.61 3.46 18.62
N ASP A 150 -1.92 2.37 18.92
CA ASP A 150 -2.47 1.04 18.71
C ASP A 150 -3.17 0.46 19.95
N ASP A 151 -3.15 1.18 21.05
CA ASP A 151 -3.80 0.76 22.32
C ASP A 151 -5.28 1.12 22.37
#